data_0045a9e47a36e617f537815bbca5cf1b
#
_entry.id   0045a9e47a36e617f537815bbca5cf1b
#
_cell.length_a   1.000
_cell.length_b   1.000
_cell.length_c   1.000
_cell.angle_alpha   90.00
_cell.angle_beta   90.00
_cell.angle_gamma   90.00
#
_symmetry.space_group_name_H-M   'P 1'
#
loop_
_entity.id
_entity.type
_entity.pdbx_description
1 polymer ?
#
loop_
_entity_poly.entity_id
_entity_poly.type
_entity_poly.pdbx_seq_one_letter_code
_entity_poly.pdbx_strand_id
1 'polypeptide(L)'
;MSPAVPNCQQECEFCWRDLTYTQTTWEDEEYDDPKTIIDDAIKAQNNLLCGFYGNDKANKKKLEELKNPTNAAISLAGEPTLYPKIDELIGEFNRRDFTTFVVSNGQCVDRLRNLENDPYQLYLSLDAPCEKIFNEVCRPRINDAWSNLNESLETLSSFNSRTCIRNTCVRGKNMEDPEGYAKLIEKADPDFVEVKAYMCVGSSRERLTLEHMPSFDEVKQFAKKIGENCGREIVNESEISRVVLLE
;
A
#
# COMPACT_ATOMS: atom_id res chain seq x y z
N MET A 1 -3.21 -5.12 8.88
CA MET A 1 -4.59 -5.65 8.93
C MET A 1 -5.39 -5.10 7.76
N SER A 2 -6.45 -5.79 7.34
CA SER A 2 -7.28 -5.42 6.17
C SER A 2 -8.74 -5.35 6.57
N PRO A 3 -9.35 -4.15 6.64
CA PRO A 3 -10.76 -4.02 6.98
C PRO A 3 -11.69 -4.36 5.80
N ALA A 4 -11.17 -4.41 4.57
CA ALA A 4 -11.92 -4.56 3.32
C ALA A 4 -11.37 -5.70 2.45
N VAL A 5 -11.24 -6.92 2.98
CA VAL A 5 -10.52 -8.04 2.34
C VAL A 5 -10.97 -8.34 0.90
N PRO A 6 -12.28 -8.50 0.57
CA PRO A 6 -12.69 -8.76 -0.81
C PRO A 6 -12.82 -7.48 -1.65
N ASN A 7 -12.93 -6.31 -1.02
CA ASN A 7 -13.31 -5.07 -1.69
C ASN A 7 -12.10 -4.35 -2.27
N CYS A 8 -12.07 -4.17 -3.58
CA CYS A 8 -11.05 -3.43 -4.29
C CYS A 8 -11.54 -3.06 -5.69
N GLN A 9 -11.29 -1.85 -6.16
CA GLN A 9 -11.66 -1.42 -7.50
C GLN A 9 -10.68 -1.88 -8.58
N GLN A 10 -9.61 -2.61 -8.19
CA GLN A 10 -8.55 -3.07 -9.08
C GLN A 10 -8.30 -4.57 -8.93
N GLU A 11 -7.88 -5.18 -10.04
CA GLU A 11 -7.43 -6.58 -10.14
C GLU A 11 -5.98 -6.64 -10.63
N CYS A 12 -5.07 -5.95 -9.94
CA CYS A 12 -3.69 -5.82 -10.35
C CYS A 12 -3.03 -7.17 -10.65
N GLU A 13 -2.26 -7.26 -11.76
CA GLU A 13 -1.57 -8.51 -12.14
C GLU A 13 -0.65 -9.02 -11.04
N PHE A 14 -0.02 -8.12 -10.31
CA PHE A 14 0.92 -8.42 -9.22
C PHE A 14 0.25 -8.69 -7.87
N CYS A 15 -1.08 -8.55 -7.74
CA CYS A 15 -1.77 -8.77 -6.48
C CYS A 15 -1.63 -10.22 -6.01
N TRP A 16 -1.11 -10.42 -4.80
CA TRP A 16 -0.92 -11.76 -4.22
C TRP A 16 -2.24 -12.44 -3.82
N ARG A 17 -3.31 -11.66 -3.70
CA ARG A 17 -4.64 -12.08 -3.31
C ARG A 17 -5.31 -12.92 -4.42
N ASP A 18 -6.17 -13.84 -4.05
CA ASP A 18 -7.15 -14.43 -4.97
C ASP A 18 -8.16 -13.34 -5.39
N LEU A 19 -8.31 -13.14 -6.69
CA LEU A 19 -9.16 -12.11 -7.27
C LEU A 19 -10.58 -12.60 -7.61
N THR A 20 -10.86 -13.89 -7.43
CA THR A 20 -12.15 -14.51 -7.80
C THR A 20 -13.34 -13.84 -7.13
N TYR A 21 -13.15 -13.38 -5.89
CA TYR A 21 -14.22 -12.79 -5.07
C TYR A 21 -14.08 -11.27 -4.92
N THR A 22 -13.40 -10.60 -5.85
CA THR A 22 -13.21 -9.15 -5.80
C THR A 22 -14.55 -8.42 -5.99
N GLN A 23 -14.88 -7.55 -5.02
CA GLN A 23 -16.01 -6.63 -5.06
C GLN A 23 -15.49 -5.21 -5.23
N THR A 24 -16.10 -4.43 -6.13
CA THR A 24 -15.64 -3.06 -6.46
C THR A 24 -16.21 -2.00 -5.53
N THR A 25 -17.24 -2.35 -4.78
CA THR A 25 -17.97 -1.49 -3.85
C THR A 25 -18.16 -2.19 -2.52
N TRP A 26 -18.53 -1.45 -1.50
CA TRP A 26 -19.03 -2.01 -0.25
C TRP A 26 -20.55 -2.03 -0.33
N GLU A 27 -21.13 -3.21 -0.53
CA GLU A 27 -22.59 -3.39 -0.73
C GLU A 27 -23.31 -3.75 0.57
N ASP A 28 -22.60 -4.28 1.56
CA ASP A 28 -23.20 -4.70 2.82
C ASP A 28 -23.55 -3.50 3.71
N GLU A 29 -24.74 -3.51 4.32
CA GLU A 29 -25.10 -2.57 5.38
C GLU A 29 -24.41 -2.93 6.71
N GLU A 30 -23.94 -4.17 6.83
CA GLU A 30 -23.25 -4.68 8.01
C GLU A 30 -21.72 -4.56 7.84
N TYR A 31 -21.07 -4.01 8.85
CA TYR A 31 -19.63 -3.93 8.96
C TYR A 31 -19.22 -3.98 10.42
N ASP A 32 -18.06 -4.56 10.68
CA ASP A 32 -17.50 -4.61 12.02
C ASP A 32 -17.17 -3.19 12.51
N ASP A 33 -17.45 -2.94 13.78
CA ASP A 33 -17.10 -1.68 14.44
C ASP A 33 -15.57 -1.53 14.57
N PRO A 34 -15.02 -0.31 14.39
CA PRO A 34 -13.58 -0.05 14.52
C PRO A 34 -12.91 -0.61 15.77
N LYS A 35 -13.57 -0.51 16.93
CA LYS A 35 -13.04 -1.06 18.20
C LYS A 35 -12.94 -2.57 18.14
N THR A 36 -13.98 -3.23 17.64
CA THR A 36 -14.02 -4.69 17.47
C THR A 36 -12.91 -5.14 16.54
N ILE A 37 -12.73 -4.48 15.40
CA ILE A 37 -11.66 -4.78 14.44
C ILE A 37 -10.28 -4.71 15.10
N ILE A 38 -10.00 -3.66 15.88
CA ILE A 38 -8.70 -3.49 16.53
C ILE A 38 -8.49 -4.55 17.63
N ASP A 39 -9.49 -4.78 18.46
CA ASP A 39 -9.40 -5.75 19.56
C ASP A 39 -9.18 -7.17 19.03
N ASP A 40 -9.90 -7.54 17.98
CA ASP A 40 -9.75 -8.86 17.33
C ASP A 40 -8.44 -8.97 16.57
N ALA A 41 -7.95 -7.90 15.94
CA ALA A 41 -6.64 -7.90 15.28
C ALA A 41 -5.50 -8.12 16.27
N ILE A 42 -5.52 -7.44 17.43
CA ILE A 42 -4.53 -7.62 18.50
C ILE A 42 -4.58 -9.05 19.05
N LYS A 43 -5.78 -9.56 19.31
CA LYS A 43 -6.00 -10.92 19.81
C LYS A 43 -5.52 -11.96 18.79
N ALA A 44 -5.84 -11.80 17.52
CA ALA A 44 -5.40 -12.68 16.45
C ALA A 44 -3.87 -12.69 16.32
N GLN A 45 -3.22 -11.52 16.37
CA GLN A 45 -1.77 -11.41 16.35
C GLN A 45 -1.13 -12.16 17.52
N ASN A 46 -1.61 -11.95 18.73
CA ASN A 46 -1.11 -12.65 19.92
C ASN A 46 -1.26 -14.18 19.79
N ASN A 47 -2.38 -14.65 19.25
CA ASN A 47 -2.61 -16.07 19.01
C ASN A 47 -1.64 -16.66 17.97
N LEU A 48 -1.39 -15.94 16.86
CA LEU A 48 -0.45 -16.36 15.82
C LEU A 48 1.00 -16.45 16.34
N LEU A 49 1.34 -15.61 17.31
CA LEU A 49 2.69 -15.50 17.85
C LEU A 49 2.96 -16.39 19.06
N CYS A 50 1.92 -16.99 19.67
CA CYS A 50 2.07 -17.77 20.91
C CYS A 50 3.05 -18.94 20.78
N GLY A 51 3.12 -19.59 19.60
CA GLY A 51 4.06 -20.69 19.34
C GLY A 51 5.55 -20.29 19.39
N PHE A 52 5.87 -19.02 19.21
CA PHE A 52 7.26 -18.54 19.25
C PHE A 52 7.82 -18.44 20.66
N TYR A 53 6.98 -18.32 21.69
CA TYR A 53 7.44 -18.23 23.08
C TYR A 53 8.19 -19.49 23.55
N GLY A 54 7.89 -20.66 22.98
CA GLY A 54 8.60 -21.92 23.23
C GLY A 54 9.80 -22.20 22.31
N ASN A 55 10.14 -21.27 21.41
CA ASN A 55 11.23 -21.47 20.46
C ASN A 55 12.52 -20.80 20.95
N ASP A 56 13.55 -21.61 21.23
CA ASP A 56 14.85 -21.12 21.72
C ASP A 56 15.57 -20.20 20.74
N LYS A 57 15.24 -20.27 19.44
CA LYS A 57 15.80 -19.40 18.38
C LYS A 57 15.07 -18.06 18.25
N ALA A 58 13.94 -17.90 18.91
CA ALA A 58 13.19 -16.66 18.86
C ALA A 58 13.89 -15.54 19.63
N ASN A 59 13.86 -14.33 19.07
CA ASN A 59 14.38 -13.15 19.74
C ASN A 59 13.44 -12.74 20.89
N LYS A 60 13.85 -13.05 22.12
CA LYS A 60 13.04 -12.82 23.32
C LYS A 60 12.62 -11.34 23.49
N LYS A 61 13.52 -10.39 23.17
CA LYS A 61 13.20 -8.97 23.26
C LYS A 61 12.05 -8.60 22.32
N LYS A 62 12.12 -9.07 21.07
CA LYS A 62 11.03 -8.82 20.08
C LYS A 62 9.72 -9.49 20.47
N LEU A 63 9.77 -10.66 21.12
CA LEU A 63 8.58 -11.32 21.62
C LEU A 63 7.89 -10.53 22.74
N GLU A 64 8.65 -9.87 23.61
CA GLU A 64 8.07 -8.98 24.61
C GLU A 64 7.45 -7.72 23.98
N GLU A 65 8.12 -7.12 22.97
CA GLU A 65 7.61 -5.98 22.21
C GLU A 65 6.28 -6.33 21.51
N LEU A 66 6.12 -7.56 21.01
CA LEU A 66 4.91 -8.03 20.32
C LEU A 66 3.67 -8.14 21.22
N LYS A 67 3.82 -8.20 22.53
CA LYS A 67 2.67 -8.20 23.46
C LYS A 67 1.90 -6.90 23.43
N ASN A 68 2.57 -5.79 23.11
CA ASN A 68 1.99 -4.47 23.05
C ASN A 68 2.34 -3.84 21.69
N PRO A 69 1.62 -4.19 20.60
CA PRO A 69 1.86 -3.61 19.30
C PRO A 69 1.58 -2.11 19.32
N THR A 70 2.47 -1.34 18.71
CA THR A 70 2.38 0.13 18.63
C THR A 70 2.22 0.65 17.20
N ASN A 71 2.25 -0.25 16.22
CA ASN A 71 2.15 0.11 14.80
C ASN A 71 1.01 -0.66 14.14
N ALA A 72 0.23 0.02 13.33
CA ALA A 72 -0.86 -0.55 12.57
C ALA A 72 -0.77 -0.18 11.10
N ALA A 73 -0.52 -1.17 10.22
CA ALA A 73 -0.65 -0.99 8.79
C ALA A 73 -2.07 -1.40 8.36
N ILE A 74 -2.86 -0.42 7.95
CA ILE A 74 -4.19 -0.61 7.38
C ILE A 74 -4.01 -0.79 5.88
N SER A 75 -3.77 -2.05 5.48
CA SER A 75 -3.37 -2.43 4.13
C SER A 75 -3.49 -3.94 3.95
N LEU A 76 -2.71 -4.54 3.09
CA LEU A 76 -2.49 -5.96 2.85
C LEU A 76 -3.44 -6.55 1.80
N ALA A 77 -4.74 -6.61 2.02
CA ALA A 77 -5.71 -7.14 1.06
C ALA A 77 -6.91 -6.21 0.93
N GLY A 78 -7.38 -6.03 -0.30
CA GLY A 78 -8.46 -5.09 -0.60
C GLY A 78 -8.01 -3.63 -0.58
N GLU A 79 -8.97 -2.73 -0.71
CA GLU A 79 -8.77 -1.28 -0.65
C GLU A 79 -9.35 -0.74 0.66
N PRO A 80 -8.52 -0.27 1.59
CA PRO A 80 -8.99 0.17 2.90
C PRO A 80 -10.02 1.30 2.86
N THR A 81 -9.92 2.19 1.89
CA THR A 81 -10.84 3.34 1.75
C THR A 81 -12.26 2.93 1.35
N LEU A 82 -12.49 1.68 0.94
CA LEU A 82 -13.84 1.14 0.74
C LEU A 82 -14.54 0.81 2.06
N TYR A 83 -13.78 0.55 3.14
CA TYR A 83 -14.40 0.32 4.45
C TYR A 83 -15.17 1.57 4.91
N PRO A 84 -16.49 1.47 5.21
CA PRO A 84 -17.33 2.64 5.47
C PRO A 84 -16.85 3.55 6.62
N LYS A 85 -16.23 2.95 7.64
CA LYS A 85 -15.72 3.66 8.82
C LYS A 85 -14.19 3.76 8.87
N ILE A 86 -13.55 3.95 7.70
CA ILE A 86 -12.08 4.04 7.65
C ILE A 86 -11.55 5.20 8.48
N ASP A 87 -12.21 6.34 8.47
CA ASP A 87 -11.84 7.52 9.24
C ASP A 87 -11.93 7.24 10.75
N GLU A 88 -13.04 6.68 11.20
CA GLU A 88 -13.23 6.27 12.62
C GLU A 88 -12.20 5.20 13.03
N LEU A 89 -11.82 4.29 12.13
CA LEU A 89 -10.81 3.26 12.39
C LEU A 89 -9.42 3.89 12.62
N ILE A 90 -9.04 4.85 11.78
CA ILE A 90 -7.79 5.62 11.95
C ILE A 90 -7.82 6.36 13.29
N GLY A 91 -8.92 7.07 13.57
CA GLY A 91 -9.11 7.81 14.81
C GLY A 91 -9.03 6.92 16.06
N GLU A 92 -9.62 5.73 16.02
CA GLU A 92 -9.56 4.78 17.15
C GLU A 92 -8.14 4.22 17.36
N PHE A 93 -7.38 3.95 16.29
CA PHE A 93 -5.96 3.60 16.42
C PHE A 93 -5.14 4.74 16.99
N ASN A 94 -5.34 5.98 16.51
CA ASN A 94 -4.66 7.16 17.02
C ASN A 94 -4.96 7.38 18.51
N ARG A 95 -6.22 7.20 18.93
CA ARG A 95 -6.64 7.29 20.34
C ARG A 95 -5.96 6.25 21.24
N ARG A 96 -5.53 5.12 20.66
CA ARG A 96 -4.79 4.05 21.36
C ARG A 96 -3.27 4.19 21.21
N ASP A 97 -2.78 5.35 20.77
CA ASP A 97 -1.36 5.66 20.58
C ASP A 97 -0.64 4.76 19.58
N PHE A 98 -1.37 4.24 18.57
CA PHE A 98 -0.74 3.52 17.47
C PHE A 98 -0.17 4.48 16.42
N THR A 99 1.01 4.14 15.90
CA THR A 99 1.52 4.71 14.65
C THR A 99 0.80 4.03 13.48
N THR A 100 -0.01 4.79 12.74
CA THR A 100 -0.88 4.26 11.69
C THR A 100 -0.31 4.47 10.29
N PHE A 101 -0.41 3.45 9.45
CA PHE A 101 -0.01 3.49 8.04
C PHE A 101 -1.21 3.06 7.20
N VAL A 102 -1.69 3.93 6.32
CA VAL A 102 -2.77 3.63 5.38
C VAL A 102 -2.19 3.49 3.98
N VAL A 103 -2.54 2.43 3.26
CA VAL A 103 -2.09 2.21 1.88
C VAL A 103 -3.32 2.12 0.99
N SER A 104 -3.50 3.11 0.12
CA SER A 104 -4.64 3.22 -0.79
C SER A 104 -4.22 3.12 -2.25
N ASN A 105 -5.12 2.61 -3.09
CA ASN A 105 -4.99 2.63 -4.54
C ASN A 105 -5.49 3.94 -5.18
N GLY A 106 -5.96 4.88 -4.37
CA GLY A 106 -6.40 6.20 -4.82
C GLY A 106 -7.74 6.24 -5.56
N GLN A 107 -8.55 5.18 -5.50
CA GLN A 107 -9.81 5.15 -6.26
C GLN A 107 -10.99 5.78 -5.53
N CYS A 108 -10.90 5.96 -4.21
CA CYS A 108 -11.94 6.60 -3.40
C CYS A 108 -11.55 8.05 -3.08
N VAL A 109 -11.52 8.91 -4.10
CA VAL A 109 -11.06 10.31 -4.00
C VAL A 109 -11.77 11.07 -2.88
N ASP A 110 -13.11 11.03 -2.87
CA ASP A 110 -13.92 11.72 -1.86
C ASP A 110 -13.64 11.23 -0.43
N ARG A 111 -13.38 9.92 -0.27
CA ARG A 111 -12.99 9.36 1.04
C ARG A 111 -11.66 9.92 1.51
N LEU A 112 -10.68 9.93 0.63
CA LEU A 112 -9.36 10.48 0.95
C LEU A 112 -9.45 11.95 1.32
N ARG A 113 -10.18 12.76 0.55
CA ARG A 113 -10.36 14.19 0.81
C ARG A 113 -11.06 14.52 2.12
N ASN A 114 -11.97 13.65 2.54
CA ASN A 114 -12.82 13.88 3.72
C ASN A 114 -12.33 13.12 4.96
N LEU A 115 -11.08 12.64 5.00
CA LEU A 115 -10.49 12.12 6.22
C LEU A 115 -10.31 13.26 7.22
N GLU A 116 -10.93 13.11 8.39
CA GLU A 116 -10.78 14.03 9.53
C GLU A 116 -9.67 13.56 10.47
N ASN A 117 -9.40 12.25 10.47
CA ASN A 117 -8.35 11.63 11.26
C ASN A 117 -7.16 11.30 10.37
N ASP A 118 -6.07 12.04 10.52
CA ASP A 118 -4.85 11.77 9.76
C ASP A 118 -4.16 10.49 10.25
N PRO A 119 -3.79 9.54 9.34
CA PRO A 119 -2.84 8.49 9.68
C PRO A 119 -1.46 9.11 9.90
N TYR A 120 -0.57 8.42 10.60
CA TYR A 120 0.82 8.87 10.72
C TYR A 120 1.50 8.95 9.34
N GLN A 121 1.20 8.00 8.45
CA GLN A 121 1.68 8.02 7.07
C GLN A 121 0.63 7.47 6.10
N LEU A 122 0.38 8.23 5.05
CA LEU A 122 -0.48 7.84 3.94
C LEU A 122 0.37 7.40 2.75
N TYR A 123 0.12 6.19 2.26
CA TYR A 123 0.70 5.69 1.01
C TYR A 123 -0.35 5.73 -0.09
N LEU A 124 0.04 6.24 -1.25
CA LEU A 124 -0.73 6.14 -2.48
C LEU A 124 0.02 5.29 -3.50
N SER A 125 -0.64 4.25 -4.01
CA SER A 125 -0.05 3.36 -5.01
C SER A 125 -0.06 4.03 -6.38
N LEU A 126 1.12 4.16 -7.00
CA LEU A 126 1.31 4.66 -8.36
C LEU A 126 2.10 3.60 -9.15
N ASP A 127 1.40 2.62 -9.72
CA ASP A 127 2.01 1.45 -10.34
C ASP A 127 2.11 1.55 -11.88
N ALA A 128 1.92 2.75 -12.44
CA ALA A 128 2.03 3.01 -13.87
C ALA A 128 2.37 4.47 -14.18
N PRO A 129 3.15 4.74 -15.26
CA PRO A 129 3.50 6.10 -15.68
C PRO A 129 2.42 6.78 -16.55
N CYS A 130 1.47 6.00 -17.07
CA CYS A 130 0.40 6.46 -17.95
C CYS A 130 -0.82 5.54 -17.90
N GLU A 131 -1.96 6.04 -18.39
CA GLU A 131 -3.24 5.33 -18.38
C GLU A 131 -3.18 3.96 -19.06
N LYS A 132 -2.46 3.84 -20.19
CA LYS A 132 -2.33 2.58 -20.91
C LYS A 132 -1.72 1.50 -20.01
N ILE A 133 -0.58 1.77 -19.41
CA ILE A 133 0.12 0.83 -18.50
C ILE A 133 -0.69 0.58 -17.25
N PHE A 134 -1.36 1.62 -16.72
CA PHE A 134 -2.28 1.50 -15.58
C PHE A 134 -3.38 0.47 -15.87
N ASN A 135 -4.04 0.56 -17.02
CA ASN A 135 -5.10 -0.36 -17.40
C ASN A 135 -4.57 -1.79 -17.60
N GLU A 136 -3.35 -1.96 -18.12
CA GLU A 136 -2.72 -3.27 -18.32
C GLU A 136 -2.32 -3.92 -16.99
N VAL A 137 -1.71 -3.16 -16.08
CA VAL A 137 -1.07 -3.69 -14.85
C VAL A 137 -2.02 -3.68 -13.65
N CYS A 138 -2.76 -2.58 -13.44
CA CYS A 138 -3.69 -2.42 -12.31
C CYS A 138 -5.07 -2.97 -12.59
N ARG A 139 -5.46 -3.11 -13.86
CA ARG A 139 -6.71 -3.73 -14.33
C ARG A 139 -7.94 -3.22 -13.57
N PRO A 140 -8.24 -1.92 -13.65
CA PRO A 140 -9.36 -1.33 -12.93
C PRO A 140 -10.69 -1.92 -13.40
N ARG A 141 -11.63 -2.06 -12.45
CA ARG A 141 -12.99 -2.60 -12.66
C ARG A 141 -14.06 -1.53 -12.53
N ILE A 142 -13.65 -0.27 -12.48
CA ILE A 142 -14.53 0.91 -12.44
C ILE A 142 -14.16 1.84 -13.59
N ASN A 143 -15.10 2.70 -13.96
CA ASN A 143 -14.85 3.78 -14.91
C ASN A 143 -13.99 4.88 -14.24
N ASP A 144 -13.36 5.70 -15.07
CA ASP A 144 -12.60 6.89 -14.64
C ASP A 144 -11.44 6.62 -13.66
N ALA A 145 -11.00 5.35 -13.56
CA ALA A 145 -9.99 4.95 -12.58
C ALA A 145 -8.65 5.69 -12.71
N TRP A 146 -8.23 6.01 -13.95
CA TRP A 146 -7.03 6.82 -14.17
C TRP A 146 -7.24 8.27 -13.73
N SER A 147 -8.42 8.84 -13.97
CA SER A 147 -8.79 10.17 -13.49
C SER A 147 -8.81 10.23 -11.97
N ASN A 148 -9.44 9.24 -11.32
CA ASN A 148 -9.49 9.14 -9.87
C ASN A 148 -8.10 9.08 -9.24
N LEU A 149 -7.19 8.27 -9.83
CA LEU A 149 -5.80 8.21 -9.35
C LEU A 149 -5.12 9.58 -9.46
N ASN A 150 -5.25 10.25 -10.62
CA ASN A 150 -4.66 11.57 -10.84
C ASN A 150 -5.21 12.63 -9.87
N GLU A 151 -6.49 12.59 -9.58
CA GLU A 151 -7.15 13.48 -8.64
C GLU A 151 -6.69 13.19 -7.19
N SER A 152 -6.51 11.91 -6.84
CA SER A 152 -5.95 11.51 -5.55
C SER A 152 -4.49 11.93 -5.38
N LEU A 153 -3.69 11.87 -6.46
CA LEU A 153 -2.31 12.39 -6.46
C LEU A 153 -2.28 13.89 -6.15
N GLU A 154 -3.17 14.68 -6.74
CA GLU A 154 -3.27 16.12 -6.47
C GLU A 154 -3.67 16.44 -5.03
N THR A 155 -4.37 15.54 -4.36
CA THR A 155 -4.78 15.76 -2.97
C THR A 155 -3.69 15.47 -1.95
N LEU A 156 -2.62 14.76 -2.31
CA LEU A 156 -1.57 14.37 -1.35
C LEU A 156 -0.93 15.54 -0.62
N SER A 157 -0.68 16.65 -1.30
CA SER A 157 -0.10 17.86 -0.69
C SER A 157 -1.00 18.55 0.34
N SER A 158 -2.28 18.17 0.42
CA SER A 158 -3.24 18.74 1.40
C SER A 158 -3.26 17.99 2.73
N PHE A 159 -2.65 16.81 2.82
CA PHE A 159 -2.60 16.04 4.05
C PHE A 159 -1.56 16.58 5.04
N ASN A 160 -1.88 16.54 6.34
CA ASN A 160 -0.91 16.78 7.40
C ASN A 160 -0.07 15.53 7.72
N SER A 161 -0.51 14.36 7.23
CA SER A 161 0.24 13.11 7.31
C SER A 161 1.53 13.17 6.53
N ARG A 162 2.50 12.36 6.91
CA ARG A 162 3.60 12.02 6.00
C ARG A 162 3.02 11.28 4.80
N THR A 163 3.43 11.68 3.61
CA THR A 163 2.93 11.15 2.36
C THR A 163 3.99 10.32 1.65
N CYS A 164 3.58 9.23 1.04
CA CYS A 164 4.49 8.37 0.31
C CYS A 164 3.80 7.81 -0.95
N ILE A 165 4.39 8.04 -2.10
CA ILE A 165 4.02 7.30 -3.31
C ILE A 165 4.74 5.95 -3.29
N ARG A 166 4.00 4.86 -3.56
CA ARG A 166 4.55 3.51 -3.67
C ARG A 166 4.43 3.00 -5.09
N ASN A 167 5.56 2.61 -5.68
CA ASN A 167 5.61 1.94 -6.97
C ASN A 167 5.93 0.45 -6.78
N THR A 168 5.05 -0.45 -7.24
CA THR A 168 5.33 -1.88 -7.32
C THR A 168 5.87 -2.21 -8.69
N CYS A 169 7.18 -2.43 -8.79
CA CYS A 169 7.90 -2.68 -10.04
C CYS A 169 7.73 -4.12 -10.52
N VAL A 170 7.21 -4.30 -11.72
CA VAL A 170 7.03 -5.58 -12.41
C VAL A 170 7.87 -5.56 -13.69
N ARG A 171 8.92 -6.40 -13.76
CA ARG A 171 9.81 -6.46 -14.92
C ARG A 171 9.02 -6.77 -16.21
N GLY A 172 9.29 -6.00 -17.28
CA GLY A 172 8.64 -6.16 -18.58
C GLY A 172 7.18 -5.69 -18.61
N LYS A 173 6.71 -4.96 -17.58
CA LYS A 173 5.35 -4.43 -17.51
C LYS A 173 5.31 -2.92 -17.25
N ASN A 174 5.84 -2.45 -16.13
CA ASN A 174 5.71 -1.06 -15.69
C ASN A 174 7.03 -0.39 -15.31
N MET A 175 8.18 -1.01 -15.55
CA MET A 175 9.50 -0.42 -15.31
C MET A 175 10.03 0.35 -16.53
N GLU A 176 9.12 0.94 -17.29
CA GLU A 176 9.41 1.79 -18.44
C GLU A 176 8.98 3.21 -18.14
N ASP A 177 9.44 4.18 -18.92
CA ASP A 177 9.06 5.58 -18.82
C ASP A 177 9.24 6.19 -17.41
N PRO A 178 10.47 6.26 -16.87
CA PRO A 178 10.72 6.91 -15.58
C PRO A 178 10.36 8.40 -15.58
N GLU A 179 10.34 9.08 -16.73
CA GLU A 179 9.90 10.47 -16.88
C GLU A 179 8.40 10.62 -16.65
N GLY A 180 7.59 9.66 -17.11
CA GLY A 180 6.14 9.63 -16.86
C GLY A 180 5.83 9.49 -15.37
N TYR A 181 6.56 8.61 -14.66
CA TYR A 181 6.46 8.51 -13.19
C TYR A 181 6.87 9.81 -12.52
N ALA A 182 7.99 10.40 -12.92
CA ALA A 182 8.50 11.64 -12.34
C ALA A 182 7.48 12.79 -12.42
N LYS A 183 6.82 12.98 -13.55
CA LYS A 183 5.77 14.00 -13.74
C LYS A 183 4.59 13.80 -12.77
N LEU A 184 4.18 12.56 -12.54
CA LEU A 184 3.09 12.26 -11.62
C LEU A 184 3.52 12.45 -10.15
N ILE A 185 4.78 12.13 -9.84
CA ILE A 185 5.38 12.36 -8.52
C ILE A 185 5.54 13.86 -8.24
N GLU A 186 6.00 14.66 -9.20
CA GLU A 186 6.08 16.12 -9.08
C GLU A 186 4.69 16.74 -8.84
N LYS A 187 3.66 16.25 -9.57
CA LYS A 187 2.28 16.69 -9.39
C LYS A 187 1.74 16.41 -7.99
N ALA A 188 2.10 15.26 -7.43
CA ALA A 188 1.64 14.82 -6.12
C ALA A 188 2.43 15.43 -4.97
N ASP A 189 3.68 15.82 -5.21
CA ASP A 189 4.65 16.36 -4.24
C ASP A 189 4.65 15.61 -2.89
N PRO A 190 4.90 14.29 -2.89
CA PRO A 190 4.94 13.50 -1.66
C PRO A 190 6.21 13.75 -0.86
N ASP A 191 6.20 13.48 0.46
CA ASP A 191 7.44 13.48 1.26
C ASP A 191 8.41 12.39 0.78
N PHE A 192 7.90 11.23 0.39
CA PHE A 192 8.71 10.07 -0.01
C PHE A 192 8.17 9.37 -1.25
N VAL A 193 9.08 8.67 -1.94
CA VAL A 193 8.74 7.71 -2.99
C VAL A 193 9.39 6.37 -2.66
N GLU A 194 8.57 5.34 -2.44
CA GLU A 194 9.00 3.96 -2.20
C GLU A 194 8.91 3.16 -3.50
N VAL A 195 10.05 2.82 -4.09
CA VAL A 195 10.15 1.99 -5.28
C VAL A 195 10.54 0.57 -4.85
N LYS A 196 9.69 -0.41 -5.10
CA LYS A 196 9.88 -1.78 -4.62
C LYS A 196 9.61 -2.84 -5.68
N ALA A 197 10.29 -3.98 -5.56
CA ALA A 197 10.05 -5.11 -6.44
C ALA A 197 8.68 -5.77 -6.19
N TYR A 198 8.02 -6.17 -7.25
CA TYR A 198 7.01 -7.22 -7.22
C TYR A 198 7.62 -8.49 -6.63
N MET A 199 6.85 -9.19 -5.80
CA MET A 199 7.20 -10.49 -5.24
C MET A 199 6.25 -11.56 -5.79
N CYS A 200 6.81 -12.61 -6.41
CA CYS A 200 6.06 -13.71 -7.02
C CYS A 200 5.51 -14.65 -5.93
N VAL A 201 4.41 -14.25 -5.28
CA VAL A 201 3.78 -14.95 -4.16
C VAL A 201 2.26 -15.03 -4.31
N GLY A 202 1.63 -15.95 -3.60
CA GLY A 202 0.18 -16.11 -3.61
C GLY A 202 -0.36 -16.35 -5.01
N SER A 203 -1.58 -15.89 -5.27
CA SER A 203 -2.28 -16.05 -6.55
C SER A 203 -1.73 -15.18 -7.68
N SER A 204 -0.79 -14.26 -7.40
CA SER A 204 -0.08 -13.56 -8.49
C SER A 204 0.69 -14.51 -9.40
N ARG A 205 1.07 -15.71 -8.91
CA ARG A 205 1.74 -16.77 -9.68
C ARG A 205 0.91 -17.35 -10.82
N GLU A 206 -0.39 -17.13 -10.81
CA GLU A 206 -1.30 -17.53 -11.87
C GLU A 206 -1.25 -16.56 -13.06
N ARG A 207 -0.76 -15.33 -12.83
CA ARG A 207 -0.71 -14.22 -13.80
C ARG A 207 0.70 -13.82 -14.20
N LEU A 208 1.63 -13.95 -13.26
CA LEU A 208 3.03 -13.56 -13.42
C LEU A 208 3.96 -14.70 -12.99
N THR A 209 5.20 -14.68 -13.49
CA THR A 209 6.24 -15.65 -13.16
C THR A 209 7.38 -15.01 -12.37
N LEU A 210 8.37 -15.82 -11.95
CA LEU A 210 9.59 -15.32 -11.33
C LEU A 210 10.39 -14.36 -12.22
N GLU A 211 10.24 -14.49 -13.55
CA GLU A 211 10.91 -13.59 -14.51
C GLU A 211 10.42 -12.15 -14.42
N HIS A 212 9.18 -11.94 -13.98
CA HIS A 212 8.62 -10.61 -13.76
C HIS A 212 9.06 -9.97 -12.45
N MET A 213 9.73 -10.72 -11.57
CA MET A 213 10.25 -10.21 -10.30
C MET A 213 11.62 -9.56 -10.54
N PRO A 214 11.74 -8.21 -10.44
CA PRO A 214 13.01 -7.54 -10.66
C PRO A 214 14.00 -7.83 -9.53
N SER A 215 15.29 -7.80 -9.85
CA SER A 215 16.36 -7.81 -8.86
C SER A 215 16.41 -6.48 -8.09
N PHE A 216 17.14 -6.46 -7.00
CA PHE A 216 17.36 -5.20 -6.26
C PHE A 216 18.07 -4.15 -7.13
N ASP A 217 19.08 -4.55 -7.90
CA ASP A 217 19.83 -3.64 -8.77
C ASP A 217 18.94 -3.00 -9.86
N GLU A 218 18.01 -3.77 -10.45
CA GLU A 218 17.03 -3.24 -11.42
C GLU A 218 16.10 -2.22 -10.79
N VAL A 219 15.59 -2.52 -9.58
CA VAL A 219 14.75 -1.58 -8.81
C VAL A 219 15.54 -0.30 -8.49
N LYS A 220 16.78 -0.44 -8.02
CA LYS A 220 17.64 0.69 -7.67
C LYS A 220 17.97 1.57 -8.87
N GLN A 221 18.29 0.96 -10.01
CA GLN A 221 18.53 1.69 -11.25
C GLN A 221 17.28 2.43 -11.74
N PHE A 222 16.11 1.80 -11.63
CA PHE A 222 14.85 2.42 -12.02
C PHE A 222 14.49 3.58 -11.07
N ALA A 223 14.60 3.38 -9.75
CA ALA A 223 14.41 4.42 -8.74
C ALA A 223 15.33 5.63 -8.98
N LYS A 224 16.62 5.37 -9.28
CA LYS A 224 17.58 6.43 -9.60
C LYS A 224 17.13 7.26 -10.80
N LYS A 225 16.66 6.61 -11.88
CA LYS A 225 16.14 7.32 -13.06
C LYS A 225 14.91 8.17 -12.76
N ILE A 226 13.98 7.66 -11.94
CA ILE A 226 12.83 8.45 -11.47
C ILE A 226 13.33 9.67 -10.69
N GLY A 227 14.22 9.47 -9.70
CA GLY A 227 14.77 10.55 -8.89
C GLY A 227 15.49 11.62 -9.71
N GLU A 228 16.32 11.22 -10.68
CA GLU A 228 17.01 12.15 -11.60
C GLU A 228 16.04 13.02 -12.40
N ASN A 229 14.84 12.52 -12.73
CA ASN A 229 13.84 13.27 -13.48
C ASN A 229 12.95 14.18 -12.61
N CYS A 230 12.81 13.93 -11.30
CA CYS A 230 12.01 14.74 -10.39
C CYS A 230 12.83 15.40 -9.25
N GLY A 231 14.16 15.41 -9.36
CA GLY A 231 15.04 16.09 -8.40
C GLY A 231 15.08 15.46 -7.02
N ARG A 232 14.78 14.15 -6.91
CA ARG A 232 14.79 13.41 -5.63
C ARG A 232 15.99 12.47 -5.54
N GLU A 233 16.52 12.30 -4.34
CA GLU A 233 17.69 11.45 -4.10
C GLU A 233 17.30 10.18 -3.33
N ILE A 234 18.12 9.12 -3.50
CA ILE A 234 17.98 7.89 -2.72
C ILE A 234 18.49 8.17 -1.30
N VAL A 235 17.58 8.09 -0.31
CA VAL A 235 17.88 8.33 1.11
C VAL A 235 17.95 7.04 1.93
N ASN A 236 17.32 5.96 1.47
CA ASN A 236 17.37 4.67 2.16
C ASN A 236 17.12 3.50 1.20
N GLU A 237 17.58 2.31 1.57
CA GLU A 237 17.40 1.11 0.76
C GLU A 237 17.42 -0.18 1.61
N SER A 238 16.76 -1.21 1.12
CA SER A 238 16.82 -2.56 1.68
C SER A 238 16.93 -3.60 0.57
N GLU A 239 18.11 -4.19 0.41
CA GLU A 239 18.38 -5.22 -0.59
C GLU A 239 17.50 -6.46 -0.36
N ILE A 240 17.39 -6.92 0.89
CA ILE A 240 16.58 -8.10 1.24
C ILE A 240 15.11 -7.90 0.86
N SER A 241 14.58 -6.69 1.07
CA SER A 241 13.20 -6.33 0.74
C SER A 241 13.04 -5.84 -0.71
N ARG A 242 14.15 -5.65 -1.43
CA ARG A 242 14.21 -5.08 -2.78
C ARG A 242 13.43 -3.77 -2.89
N VAL A 243 13.72 -2.87 -1.99
CA VAL A 243 13.06 -1.57 -1.90
C VAL A 243 14.08 -0.44 -1.79
N VAL A 244 13.76 0.67 -2.42
CA VAL A 244 14.52 1.93 -2.41
C VAL A 244 13.57 3.06 -2.04
N LEU A 245 14.03 3.99 -1.21
CA LEU A 245 13.29 5.17 -0.78
C LEU A 245 13.96 6.42 -1.35
N LEU A 246 13.16 7.27 -2.00
CA LEU A 246 13.55 8.60 -2.47
C LEU A 246 12.90 9.68 -1.60
N GLU A 247 13.62 10.81 -1.42
CA GLU A 247 13.16 12.03 -0.75
C GLU A 247 13.54 13.28 -1.57
#